data_cb1a7eb3ba58d211f2e4b840d3fcccf6
#
_entry.id   cb1a7eb3ba58d211f2e4b840d3fcccf6
#
_cell.length_a   1.000
_cell.length_b   1.000
_cell.length_c   1.000
_cell.angle_alpha   90.00
_cell.angle_beta   90.00
_cell.angle_gamma   90.00
#
_symmetry.space_group_name_H-M   'P 1'
#
loop_
_entity.id
_entity.type
_entity.pdbx_description
1 polymer ?
#
loop_
_entity_poly.entity_id
_entity_poly.type
_entity_poly.pdbx_seq_one_letter_code
_entity_poly.pdbx_strand_id
1 'polypeptide(L)'
;MSMSSVSSDPSRPVLLLVGASRGLGHAMAAEFVTRGWDVVGTVRGPSRTLLHDLADAHLGRVAIESLDIRHPDEIAALRARLDSRRFDMLFVNAGITNRDPTQTIAEVSTEDFVEVMVTNALSPMRVVEGFADLVTPRGLIGVMSSGQGSVANNESGQRELYRGSKAALNMFLRSFAPRQAETGRPLAVMAPGWVRTELGGPEGRLSIEESIPSLVTVLLTKQARPGLEYLDYLGRVVPW
;
A
#
# COMPACT_ATOMS: atom_id res chain seq x y z
N MET A 1 19.05 20.20 0.05
CA MET A 1 19.30 19.11 1.01
C MET A 1 19.62 17.87 0.19
N SER A 2 20.77 17.26 0.47
CA SER A 2 21.33 16.15 -0.33
C SER A 2 20.40 14.94 -0.25
N MET A 3 19.92 14.47 -1.40
CA MET A 3 19.20 13.21 -1.53
C MET A 3 20.16 12.07 -1.16
N SER A 4 19.85 11.34 -0.09
CA SER A 4 20.55 10.08 0.20
C SER A 4 20.18 9.09 -0.90
N SER A 5 21.04 8.98 -1.91
CA SER A 5 20.91 7.92 -2.92
C SER A 5 21.08 6.58 -2.21
N VAL A 6 20.08 5.69 -2.36
CA VAL A 6 20.32 4.28 -2.05
C VAL A 6 21.50 3.85 -2.92
N SER A 7 22.61 3.50 -2.29
CA SER A 7 23.68 2.75 -2.95
C SER A 7 23.14 1.34 -3.14
N SER A 8 22.38 1.14 -4.23
CA SER A 8 21.79 -0.16 -4.55
C SER A 8 22.90 -1.14 -4.89
N ASP A 9 23.11 -2.11 -4.04
CA ASP A 9 23.71 -3.37 -4.45
C ASP A 9 22.79 -3.95 -5.54
N PRO A 10 23.23 -4.06 -6.80
CA PRO A 10 22.37 -4.49 -7.90
C PRO A 10 21.80 -5.90 -7.73
N SER A 11 22.26 -6.64 -6.73
CA SER A 11 21.77 -7.98 -6.40
C SER A 11 20.55 -7.97 -5.47
N ARG A 12 20.20 -6.83 -4.85
CA ARG A 12 19.08 -6.76 -3.91
C ARG A 12 17.79 -6.32 -4.59
N PRO A 13 16.67 -7.00 -4.29
CA PRO A 13 15.38 -6.56 -4.77
C PRO A 13 14.96 -5.24 -4.12
N VAL A 14 14.23 -4.41 -4.86
CA VAL A 14 13.83 -3.06 -4.44
C VAL A 14 12.31 -2.95 -4.36
N LEU A 15 11.81 -2.49 -3.22
CA LEU A 15 10.41 -2.15 -2.99
C LEU A 15 10.18 -0.64 -3.12
N LEU A 16 9.20 -0.22 -3.92
CA LEU A 16 8.58 1.10 -3.81
C LEU A 16 7.34 0.99 -2.92
N LEU A 17 7.41 1.58 -1.72
CA LEU A 17 6.35 1.52 -0.71
C LEU A 17 5.73 2.89 -0.51
N VAL A 18 4.50 3.06 -0.97
CA VAL A 18 3.78 4.32 -0.87
C VAL A 18 2.97 4.38 0.41
N GLY A 19 3.33 5.35 1.30
CA GLY A 19 2.73 5.49 2.61
C GLY A 19 3.45 4.69 3.70
N ALA A 20 4.72 5.02 3.96
CA ALA A 20 5.62 4.30 4.88
C ALA A 20 5.97 5.07 6.16
N SER A 21 5.32 6.22 6.44
CA SER A 21 5.71 7.11 7.54
C SER A 21 5.48 6.51 8.94
N ARG A 22 4.48 5.64 9.11
CA ARG A 22 4.05 5.05 10.39
C ARG A 22 3.21 3.79 10.19
N GLY A 23 2.80 3.16 11.31
CA GLY A 23 1.87 2.04 11.33
C GLY A 23 2.30 0.87 10.45
N LEU A 24 1.35 0.30 9.72
CA LEU A 24 1.61 -0.87 8.87
C LEU A 24 2.68 -0.60 7.80
N GLY A 25 2.66 0.59 7.18
CA GLY A 25 3.64 0.93 6.14
C GLY A 25 5.07 1.00 6.66
N HIS A 26 5.29 1.62 7.82
CA HIS A 26 6.61 1.61 8.47
C HIS A 26 7.05 0.19 8.83
N ALA A 27 6.16 -0.60 9.42
CA ALA A 27 6.47 -1.97 9.80
C ALA A 27 6.79 -2.85 8.57
N MET A 28 6.06 -2.65 7.46
CA MET A 28 6.39 -3.32 6.19
C MET A 28 7.78 -2.93 5.70
N ALA A 29 8.14 -1.63 5.74
CA ALA A 29 9.48 -1.18 5.34
C ALA A 29 10.56 -1.87 6.17
N ALA A 30 10.40 -1.92 7.50
CA ALA A 30 11.33 -2.59 8.40
C ALA A 30 11.45 -4.08 8.13
N GLU A 31 10.32 -4.78 7.92
CA GLU A 31 10.29 -6.21 7.63
C GLU A 31 10.97 -6.52 6.28
N PHE A 32 10.72 -5.73 5.23
CA PHE A 32 11.39 -5.90 3.94
C PHE A 32 12.90 -5.70 4.04
N VAL A 33 13.36 -4.68 4.80
CA VAL A 33 14.79 -4.47 5.07
C VAL A 33 15.39 -5.70 5.77
N THR A 34 14.71 -6.24 6.79
CA THR A 34 15.15 -7.46 7.51
C THR A 34 15.26 -8.65 6.55
N ARG A 35 14.40 -8.73 5.55
CA ARG A 35 14.41 -9.80 4.52
C ARG A 35 15.38 -9.54 3.36
N GLY A 36 16.24 -8.56 3.47
CA GLY A 36 17.29 -8.33 2.47
C GLY A 36 16.89 -7.40 1.33
N TRP A 37 15.72 -6.77 1.36
CA TRP A 37 15.25 -5.81 0.36
C TRP A 37 15.76 -4.40 0.63
N ASP A 38 15.95 -3.63 -0.42
CA ASP A 38 16.08 -2.18 -0.33
C ASP A 38 14.70 -1.54 -0.50
N VAL A 39 14.46 -0.42 0.18
CA VAL A 39 13.14 0.22 0.23
C VAL A 39 13.25 1.67 -0.20
N VAL A 40 12.40 2.07 -1.15
CA VAL A 40 12.05 3.46 -1.41
C VAL A 40 10.69 3.70 -0.79
N GLY A 41 10.66 4.35 0.35
CA GLY A 41 9.43 4.62 1.10
C GLY A 41 8.97 6.06 0.94
N THR A 42 7.65 6.30 0.87
CA THR A 42 7.14 7.67 0.81
C THR A 42 6.55 8.12 2.13
N VAL A 43 6.76 9.41 2.43
CA VAL A 43 6.17 10.11 3.56
C VAL A 43 5.45 11.37 3.08
N ARG A 44 4.50 11.89 3.87
CA ARG A 44 3.84 13.17 3.58
C ARG A 44 4.55 14.29 4.31
N GLY A 45 4.86 15.36 3.57
CA GLY A 45 5.44 16.59 4.15
C GLY A 45 6.88 16.43 4.67
N PRO A 46 7.43 17.49 5.26
CA PRO A 46 8.84 17.60 5.61
C PRO A 46 9.19 17.07 7.00
N SER A 47 8.23 16.68 7.82
CA SER A 47 8.46 16.28 9.21
C SER A 47 9.15 14.92 9.28
N ARG A 48 10.04 14.78 10.28
CA ARG A 48 10.68 13.50 10.57
C ARG A 48 9.64 12.45 10.99
N THR A 49 9.79 11.24 10.53
CA THR A 49 8.90 10.10 10.79
C THR A 49 9.72 8.88 11.18
N LEU A 50 9.06 7.81 11.64
CA LEU A 50 9.69 6.52 11.94
C LEU A 50 10.49 5.95 10.75
N LEU A 51 10.11 6.27 9.51
CA LEU A 51 10.87 5.84 8.33
C LEU A 51 12.26 6.49 8.27
N HIS A 52 12.41 7.71 8.77
CA HIS A 52 13.72 8.36 8.86
C HIS A 52 14.62 7.67 9.89
N ASP A 53 14.04 7.22 11.01
CA ASP A 53 14.80 6.47 12.02
C ASP A 53 15.26 5.11 11.46
N LEU A 54 14.40 4.46 10.67
CA LEU A 54 14.75 3.23 9.95
C LEU A 54 15.87 3.47 8.92
N ALA A 55 15.82 4.58 8.19
CA ALA A 55 16.84 4.93 7.20
C ALA A 55 18.20 5.20 7.86
N ASP A 56 18.21 5.87 9.01
CA ASP A 56 19.43 6.13 9.78
C ASP A 56 20.04 4.84 10.36
N ALA A 57 19.18 3.89 10.77
CA ALA A 57 19.60 2.59 11.29
C ALA A 57 20.10 1.64 10.17
N HIS A 58 19.71 1.86 8.92
CA HIS A 58 20.01 0.99 7.78
C HIS A 58 20.53 1.81 6.59
N LEU A 59 21.70 2.46 6.79
CA LEU A 59 22.31 3.34 5.80
C LEU A 59 22.42 2.71 4.41
N GLY A 60 21.94 3.45 3.40
CA GLY A 60 21.97 3.01 2.01
C GLY A 60 20.91 1.96 1.63
N ARG A 61 20.08 1.50 2.58
CA ARG A 61 19.03 0.50 2.36
C ARG A 61 17.63 1.10 2.22
N VAL A 62 17.42 2.27 2.82
CA VAL A 62 16.12 2.95 2.82
C VAL A 62 16.30 4.35 2.24
N ALA A 63 15.62 4.65 1.14
CA ALA A 63 15.47 5.99 0.60
C ALA A 63 14.09 6.54 0.93
N ILE A 64 14.02 7.84 1.16
CA ILE A 64 12.78 8.51 1.52
C ILE A 64 12.42 9.52 0.45
N GLU A 65 11.19 9.43 -0.05
CA GLU A 65 10.59 10.35 -0.99
C GLU A 65 9.37 11.05 -0.38
N SER A 66 9.09 12.27 -0.79
CA SER A 66 7.88 12.98 -0.39
C SER A 66 6.77 12.75 -1.40
N LEU A 67 5.57 12.38 -0.91
CA LEU A 67 4.38 12.20 -1.73
C LEU A 67 3.11 12.29 -0.89
N ASP A 68 2.22 13.22 -1.23
CA ASP A 68 0.79 13.10 -0.92
C ASP A 68 0.06 12.58 -2.16
N ILE A 69 -0.44 11.36 -2.09
CA ILE A 69 -1.11 10.71 -3.23
C ILE A 69 -2.39 11.41 -3.69
N ARG A 70 -2.95 12.34 -2.89
CA ARG A 70 -4.11 13.13 -3.28
C ARG A 70 -3.78 14.18 -4.36
N HIS A 71 -2.51 14.53 -4.52
CA HIS A 71 -2.02 15.54 -5.45
C HIS A 71 -1.42 14.88 -6.71
N PRO A 72 -2.12 14.91 -7.86
CA PRO A 72 -1.62 14.32 -9.10
C PRO A 72 -0.26 14.86 -9.54
N ASP A 73 -0.01 16.14 -9.28
CA ASP A 73 1.26 16.78 -9.63
C ASP A 73 2.43 16.23 -8.81
N GLU A 74 2.21 15.88 -7.52
CA GLU A 74 3.23 15.23 -6.71
C GLU A 74 3.51 13.80 -7.19
N ILE A 75 2.46 13.07 -7.64
CA ILE A 75 2.62 11.73 -8.25
C ILE A 75 3.48 11.85 -9.51
N ALA A 76 3.18 12.81 -10.41
CA ALA A 76 3.94 13.04 -11.63
C ALA A 76 5.38 13.46 -11.34
N ALA A 77 5.60 14.34 -10.36
CA ALA A 77 6.92 14.78 -9.95
C ALA A 77 7.76 13.63 -9.37
N LEU A 78 7.17 12.78 -8.52
CA LEU A 78 7.84 11.58 -7.99
C LEU A 78 8.16 10.61 -9.12
N ARG A 79 7.20 10.37 -10.03
CA ARG A 79 7.42 9.51 -11.21
C ARG A 79 8.65 9.97 -12.01
N ALA A 80 8.77 11.27 -12.27
CA ALA A 80 9.91 11.84 -13.00
C ALA A 80 11.24 11.63 -12.24
N ARG A 81 11.28 11.80 -10.92
CA ARG A 81 12.50 11.54 -10.12
C ARG A 81 12.92 10.08 -10.14
N LEU A 82 11.97 9.16 -10.25
CA LEU A 82 12.22 7.71 -10.22
C LEU A 82 12.32 7.07 -11.61
N ASP A 83 12.31 7.83 -12.69
CA ASP A 83 12.22 7.33 -14.08
C ASP A 83 13.34 6.33 -14.45
N SER A 84 14.55 6.56 -13.98
CA SER A 84 15.70 5.67 -14.21
C SER A 84 15.73 4.43 -13.31
N ARG A 85 14.83 4.32 -12.33
CA ARG A 85 14.81 3.21 -11.37
C ARG A 85 13.87 2.09 -11.84
N ARG A 86 14.15 0.88 -11.34
CA ARG A 86 13.27 -0.28 -11.50
C ARG A 86 13.01 -0.89 -10.13
N PHE A 87 11.79 -1.40 -9.96
CA PHE A 87 11.31 -1.96 -8.71
C PHE A 87 10.87 -3.40 -8.90
N ASP A 88 11.22 -4.27 -7.95
CA ASP A 88 10.75 -5.65 -7.91
C ASP A 88 9.37 -5.75 -7.26
N MET A 89 8.96 -4.69 -6.54
CA MET A 89 7.62 -4.57 -6.00
C MET A 89 7.22 -3.10 -5.90
N LEU A 90 5.98 -2.80 -6.30
CA LEU A 90 5.25 -1.57 -5.97
C LEU A 90 4.13 -1.94 -5.00
N PHE A 91 4.11 -1.32 -3.83
CA PHE A 91 3.03 -1.53 -2.88
C PHE A 91 2.46 -0.21 -2.37
N VAL A 92 1.14 -0.01 -2.58
CA VAL A 92 0.44 1.19 -2.11
C VAL A 92 -0.29 0.86 -0.81
N ASN A 93 0.27 1.36 0.29
CA ASN A 93 -0.29 1.19 1.64
C ASN A 93 -1.12 2.40 2.11
N ALA A 94 -0.88 3.59 1.54
CA ALA A 94 -1.54 4.83 1.96
C ALA A 94 -3.07 4.70 1.97
N GLY A 95 -3.70 5.17 3.02
CA GLY A 95 -5.15 5.15 3.19
C GLY A 95 -5.58 5.84 4.48
N ILE A 96 -6.87 6.18 4.55
CA ILE A 96 -7.52 6.85 5.68
C ILE A 96 -8.87 6.21 6.00
N THR A 97 -9.47 6.62 7.12
CA THR A 97 -10.90 6.44 7.43
C THR A 97 -11.51 7.82 7.69
N ASN A 98 -12.84 7.94 7.59
CA ASN A 98 -13.55 9.15 8.00
C ASN A 98 -13.43 9.36 9.52
N ARG A 99 -13.67 10.59 9.96
CA ARG A 99 -13.51 11.01 11.37
C ARG A 99 -14.42 10.22 12.30
N ASP A 100 -15.68 10.05 11.90
CA ASP A 100 -16.65 9.23 12.63
C ASP A 100 -17.01 8.00 11.80
N PRO A 101 -16.40 6.83 12.10
CA PRO A 101 -16.64 5.60 11.36
C PRO A 101 -18.01 4.96 11.67
N THR A 102 -18.79 5.51 12.59
CA THR A 102 -20.12 4.99 12.96
C THR A 102 -21.25 5.57 12.13
N GLN A 103 -20.99 6.69 11.41
CA GLN A 103 -21.96 7.32 10.52
C GLN A 103 -22.45 6.35 9.43
N THR A 104 -23.74 6.39 9.18
CA THR A 104 -24.33 5.81 7.97
C THR A 104 -23.91 6.63 6.74
N ILE A 105 -24.01 6.05 5.57
CA ILE A 105 -23.59 6.76 4.34
C ILE A 105 -24.43 8.02 4.07
N ALA A 106 -25.68 8.05 4.54
CA ALA A 106 -26.55 9.20 4.41
C ALA A 106 -26.17 10.39 5.32
N GLU A 107 -25.43 10.12 6.40
CA GLU A 107 -24.97 11.14 7.35
C GLU A 107 -23.58 11.68 7.00
N VAL A 108 -22.85 11.01 6.12
CA VAL A 108 -21.51 11.44 5.70
C VAL A 108 -21.58 12.71 4.87
N SER A 109 -20.73 13.70 5.19
CA SER A 109 -20.62 14.90 4.37
C SER A 109 -20.03 14.60 2.99
N THR A 110 -20.36 15.42 2.00
CA THR A 110 -19.77 15.29 0.65
C THR A 110 -18.25 15.44 0.70
N GLU A 111 -17.74 16.31 1.56
CA GLU A 111 -16.30 16.56 1.75
C GLU A 111 -15.58 15.31 2.26
N ASP A 112 -16.10 14.69 3.33
CA ASP A 112 -15.54 13.45 3.88
C ASP A 112 -15.63 12.30 2.87
N PHE A 113 -16.76 12.19 2.15
CA PHE A 113 -16.94 11.20 1.08
C PHE A 113 -15.87 11.36 0.01
N VAL A 114 -15.68 12.59 -0.50
CA VAL A 114 -14.68 12.88 -1.53
C VAL A 114 -13.27 12.60 -1.01
N GLU A 115 -12.93 13.06 0.21
CA GLU A 115 -11.60 12.84 0.78
C GLU A 115 -11.27 11.35 0.90
N VAL A 116 -12.18 10.54 1.45
CA VAL A 116 -11.95 9.11 1.65
C VAL A 116 -11.91 8.35 0.32
N MET A 117 -12.83 8.65 -0.60
CA MET A 117 -12.88 7.99 -1.91
C MET A 117 -11.65 8.35 -2.77
N VAL A 118 -11.24 9.61 -2.77
CA VAL A 118 -10.02 10.03 -3.47
C VAL A 118 -8.80 9.35 -2.88
N THR A 119 -8.64 9.40 -1.56
CA THR A 119 -7.43 8.86 -0.89
C THR A 119 -7.35 7.34 -0.96
N ASN A 120 -8.48 6.63 -0.78
CA ASN A 120 -8.47 5.17 -0.66
C ASN A 120 -8.66 4.42 -1.98
N ALA A 121 -9.25 5.05 -3.00
CA ALA A 121 -9.59 4.36 -4.24
C ALA A 121 -8.95 5.01 -5.47
N LEU A 122 -9.20 6.29 -5.73
CA LEU A 122 -8.71 6.96 -6.93
C LEU A 122 -7.18 7.13 -6.92
N SER A 123 -6.64 7.69 -5.83
CA SER A 123 -5.21 8.01 -5.74
C SER A 123 -4.31 6.77 -5.74
N PRO A 124 -4.63 5.67 -5.04
CA PRO A 124 -3.87 4.42 -5.18
C PRO A 124 -3.80 3.92 -6.63
N MET A 125 -4.89 4.05 -7.39
CA MET A 125 -4.90 3.64 -8.80
C MET A 125 -4.08 4.58 -9.69
N ARG A 126 -4.08 5.89 -9.43
CA ARG A 126 -3.18 6.84 -10.09
C ARG A 126 -1.71 6.46 -9.88
N VAL A 127 -1.35 6.07 -8.64
CA VAL A 127 0.00 5.57 -8.34
C VAL A 127 0.25 4.26 -9.07
N VAL A 128 -0.64 3.27 -8.97
CA VAL A 128 -0.48 1.97 -9.65
C VAL A 128 -0.27 2.16 -11.16
N GLU A 129 -1.13 2.92 -11.81
CA GLU A 129 -1.05 3.13 -13.27
C GLU A 129 0.17 3.98 -13.67
N GLY A 130 0.50 5.01 -12.87
CA GLY A 130 1.62 5.90 -13.16
C GLY A 130 3.00 5.29 -12.95
N PHE A 131 3.10 4.20 -12.17
CA PHE A 131 4.39 3.56 -11.85
C PHE A 131 4.49 2.11 -12.34
N ALA A 132 3.45 1.56 -12.98
CA ALA A 132 3.42 0.16 -13.40
C ALA A 132 4.58 -0.21 -14.35
N ASP A 133 5.02 0.69 -15.20
CA ASP A 133 6.13 0.51 -16.13
C ASP A 133 7.52 0.56 -15.46
N LEU A 134 7.61 1.12 -14.24
CA LEU A 134 8.83 1.06 -13.42
C LEU A 134 8.99 -0.28 -12.68
N VAL A 135 7.93 -1.08 -12.62
CA VAL A 135 7.99 -2.41 -12.01
C VAL A 135 8.53 -3.42 -13.00
N THR A 136 9.52 -4.21 -12.58
CA THR A 136 10.13 -5.23 -13.44
C THR A 136 9.07 -6.22 -13.97
N PRO A 137 9.30 -6.91 -15.09
CA PRO A 137 8.31 -7.82 -15.68
C PRO A 137 7.78 -8.90 -14.71
N ARG A 138 8.63 -9.35 -13.77
CA ARG A 138 8.26 -10.32 -12.73
C ARG A 138 7.91 -9.66 -11.39
N GLY A 139 7.96 -8.34 -11.34
CA GLY A 139 7.67 -7.59 -10.13
C GLY A 139 6.19 -7.59 -9.79
N LEU A 140 5.89 -7.55 -8.50
CA LEU A 140 4.52 -7.51 -7.98
C LEU A 140 4.01 -6.08 -7.86
N ILE A 141 2.74 -5.86 -8.22
CA ILE A 141 2.01 -4.64 -7.86
C ILE A 141 0.93 -5.01 -6.85
N GLY A 142 0.95 -4.36 -5.68
CA GLY A 142 0.00 -4.61 -4.61
C GLY A 142 -0.59 -3.34 -4.01
N VAL A 143 -1.78 -3.49 -3.44
CA VAL A 143 -2.46 -2.42 -2.70
C VAL A 143 -2.92 -2.92 -1.34
N MET A 144 -2.83 -2.06 -0.32
CA MET A 144 -3.43 -2.32 0.98
C MET A 144 -4.93 -2.02 0.94
N SER A 145 -5.71 -3.06 0.91
CA SER A 145 -7.15 -2.99 1.09
C SER A 145 -7.52 -3.33 2.54
N SER A 146 -8.58 -4.05 2.73
CA SER A 146 -9.10 -4.49 4.03
C SER A 146 -10.06 -5.65 3.80
N GLY A 147 -10.19 -6.57 4.73
CA GLY A 147 -11.29 -7.54 4.73
C GLY A 147 -12.68 -6.87 4.68
N GLN A 148 -12.76 -5.61 5.13
CA GLN A 148 -13.96 -4.79 5.02
C GLN A 148 -14.27 -4.30 3.60
N GLY A 149 -13.34 -4.41 2.65
CA GLY A 149 -13.57 -4.16 1.23
C GLY A 149 -14.26 -5.32 0.50
N SER A 150 -14.44 -6.45 1.16
CA SER A 150 -15.24 -7.56 0.63
C SER A 150 -16.72 -7.26 0.74
N VAL A 151 -17.41 -7.20 -0.39
CA VAL A 151 -18.87 -7.05 -0.44
C VAL A 151 -19.54 -8.33 0.05
N ALA A 152 -19.00 -9.49 -0.35
CA ALA A 152 -19.54 -10.81 0.03
C ALA A 152 -19.47 -11.06 1.56
N ASN A 153 -18.47 -10.52 2.26
CA ASN A 153 -18.31 -10.69 3.70
C ASN A 153 -18.97 -9.55 4.52
N ASN A 154 -19.73 -8.66 3.88
CA ASN A 154 -20.39 -7.56 4.59
C ASN A 154 -21.75 -7.97 5.15
N GLU A 155 -21.74 -8.74 6.23
CA GLU A 155 -22.96 -9.17 6.93
C GLU A 155 -23.34 -8.23 8.10
N SER A 156 -22.35 -7.52 8.67
CA SER A 156 -22.55 -6.69 9.88
C SER A 156 -22.79 -5.20 9.61
N GLY A 157 -22.58 -4.73 8.37
CA GLY A 157 -22.62 -3.29 8.05
C GLY A 157 -21.51 -2.50 8.77
N GLN A 158 -21.82 -1.29 9.22
CA GLN A 158 -20.92 -0.33 9.87
C GLN A 158 -19.72 0.13 9.01
N ARG A 159 -19.13 1.28 9.35
CA ARG A 159 -18.00 1.86 8.63
C ARG A 159 -18.25 1.96 7.10
N GLU A 160 -19.46 2.35 6.74
CA GLU A 160 -19.99 2.23 5.37
C GLU A 160 -19.11 2.95 4.34
N LEU A 161 -18.69 4.18 4.62
CA LEU A 161 -17.81 4.93 3.71
C LEU A 161 -16.45 4.23 3.54
N TYR A 162 -15.84 3.77 4.63
CA TYR A 162 -14.56 3.06 4.56
C TYR A 162 -14.68 1.77 3.75
N ARG A 163 -15.72 0.94 4.04
CA ARG A 163 -16.00 -0.29 3.29
C ARG A 163 -16.20 0.00 1.81
N GLY A 164 -17.05 0.98 1.49
CA GLY A 164 -17.30 1.41 0.12
C GLY A 164 -16.02 1.84 -0.61
N SER A 165 -15.14 2.60 0.06
CA SER A 165 -13.88 3.04 -0.54
C SER A 165 -12.90 1.87 -0.81
N LYS A 166 -12.84 0.88 0.09
CA LYS A 166 -12.00 -0.30 -0.11
C LYS A 166 -12.59 -1.28 -1.15
N ALA A 167 -13.91 -1.40 -1.22
CA ALA A 167 -14.58 -2.13 -2.29
C ALA A 167 -14.35 -1.47 -3.67
N ALA A 168 -14.37 -0.14 -3.74
CA ALA A 168 -14.06 0.61 -4.96
C ALA A 168 -12.59 0.37 -5.40
N LEU A 169 -11.62 0.43 -4.47
CA LEU A 169 -10.22 0.10 -4.75
C LEU A 169 -10.09 -1.32 -5.31
N ASN A 170 -10.76 -2.30 -4.68
CA ASN A 170 -10.76 -3.69 -5.11
C ASN A 170 -11.29 -3.81 -6.56
N MET A 171 -12.42 -3.16 -6.87
CA MET A 171 -13.01 -3.15 -8.20
C MET A 171 -12.07 -2.51 -9.22
N PHE A 172 -11.44 -1.38 -8.90
CA PHE A 172 -10.54 -0.70 -9.83
C PHE A 172 -9.28 -1.52 -10.13
N LEU A 173 -8.68 -2.17 -9.12
CA LEU A 173 -7.55 -3.05 -9.38
C LEU A 173 -7.97 -4.30 -10.16
N ARG A 174 -9.19 -4.83 -9.91
CA ARG A 174 -9.75 -5.92 -10.70
C ARG A 174 -9.98 -5.52 -12.16
N SER A 175 -10.38 -4.26 -12.42
CA SER A 175 -10.50 -3.70 -13.77
C SER A 175 -9.14 -3.41 -14.44
N PHE A 176 -8.10 -3.14 -13.64
CA PHE A 176 -6.73 -2.99 -14.14
C PHE A 176 -6.09 -4.33 -14.54
N ALA A 177 -6.41 -5.43 -13.83
CA ALA A 177 -5.76 -6.72 -14.01
C ALA A 177 -5.81 -7.27 -15.46
N PRO A 178 -6.94 -7.21 -16.20
CA PRO A 178 -6.99 -7.66 -17.58
C PRO A 178 -6.02 -6.93 -18.50
N ARG A 179 -5.75 -5.65 -18.24
CA ARG A 179 -4.75 -4.85 -18.99
C ARG A 179 -3.31 -5.32 -18.77
N GLN A 180 -3.08 -6.16 -17.75
CA GLN A 180 -1.78 -6.75 -17.41
C GLN A 180 -1.68 -8.23 -17.77
N ALA A 181 -2.72 -8.81 -18.36
CA ALA A 181 -2.82 -10.27 -18.60
C ALA A 181 -1.65 -10.80 -19.46
N GLU A 182 -1.27 -10.08 -20.52
CA GLU A 182 -0.18 -10.47 -21.41
C GLU A 182 1.20 -10.45 -20.71
N THR A 183 1.37 -9.64 -19.68
CA THR A 183 2.62 -9.57 -18.92
C THR A 183 2.79 -10.72 -17.93
N GLY A 184 1.70 -11.40 -17.57
CA GLY A 184 1.68 -12.39 -16.49
C GLY A 184 2.01 -11.79 -15.11
N ARG A 185 1.93 -10.48 -14.95
CA ARG A 185 2.33 -9.77 -13.74
C ARG A 185 1.53 -10.22 -12.51
N PRO A 186 2.19 -10.53 -11.38
CA PRO A 186 1.51 -10.77 -10.12
C PRO A 186 0.89 -9.49 -9.57
N LEU A 187 -0.39 -9.54 -9.23
CA LEU A 187 -1.17 -8.46 -8.64
C LEU A 187 -1.79 -8.91 -7.32
N ALA A 188 -1.76 -8.07 -6.29
CA ALA A 188 -2.26 -8.40 -4.97
C ALA A 188 -3.15 -7.29 -4.38
N VAL A 189 -4.34 -7.67 -3.92
CA VAL A 189 -5.15 -6.91 -2.97
C VAL A 189 -4.94 -7.54 -1.61
N MET A 190 -4.45 -6.77 -0.62
CA MET A 190 -4.11 -7.32 0.70
C MET A 190 -5.07 -6.86 1.78
N ALA A 191 -5.51 -7.80 2.61
CA ALA A 191 -6.25 -7.54 3.84
C ALA A 191 -5.34 -7.86 5.05
N PRO A 192 -4.86 -6.84 5.80
CA PRO A 192 -3.87 -7.04 6.87
C PRO A 192 -4.45 -7.67 8.15
N GLY A 193 -5.77 -7.91 8.18
CA GLY A 193 -6.50 -8.20 9.41
C GLY A 193 -6.93 -6.91 10.12
N TRP A 194 -7.52 -7.04 11.31
CA TRP A 194 -7.86 -5.89 12.15
C TRP A 194 -6.73 -5.64 13.14
N VAL A 195 -5.84 -4.73 12.76
CA VAL A 195 -4.58 -4.47 13.45
C VAL A 195 -4.68 -3.22 14.32
N ARG A 196 -4.18 -3.29 15.56
CA ARG A 196 -4.05 -2.15 16.46
C ARG A 196 -3.10 -1.10 15.89
N THR A 197 -3.67 -0.07 15.32
CA THR A 197 -3.01 1.10 14.73
C THR A 197 -3.89 2.31 14.95
N GLU A 198 -3.40 3.50 14.65
CA GLU A 198 -4.22 4.71 14.69
C GLU A 198 -5.50 4.60 13.82
N LEU A 199 -5.41 3.95 12.66
CA LEU A 199 -6.55 3.72 11.78
C LEU A 199 -7.44 2.57 12.26
N GLY A 200 -6.85 1.50 12.76
CA GLY A 200 -7.57 0.30 13.20
C GLY A 200 -8.22 0.43 14.57
N GLY A 201 -7.77 1.42 15.36
CA GLY A 201 -8.20 1.61 16.75
C GLY A 201 -7.55 0.63 17.75
N PRO A 202 -7.73 0.87 19.04
CA PRO A 202 -7.13 0.06 20.11
C PRO A 202 -7.72 -1.35 20.20
N GLU A 203 -8.95 -1.53 19.73
CA GLU A 203 -9.69 -2.81 19.78
C GLU A 203 -9.27 -3.80 18.67
N GLY A 204 -8.29 -3.44 17.85
CA GLY A 204 -7.75 -4.34 16.83
C GLY A 204 -7.31 -5.68 17.42
N ARG A 205 -7.70 -6.77 16.77
CA ARG A 205 -7.45 -8.14 17.29
C ARG A 205 -5.99 -8.55 17.17
N LEU A 206 -5.25 -7.95 16.24
CA LEU A 206 -3.86 -8.28 15.94
C LEU A 206 -2.95 -7.11 16.36
N SER A 207 -1.73 -7.44 16.74
CA SER A 207 -0.64 -6.47 16.77
C SER A 207 -0.01 -6.31 15.38
N ILE A 208 0.83 -5.31 15.21
CA ILE A 208 1.62 -5.10 14.00
C ILE A 208 2.58 -6.29 13.80
N GLU A 209 3.19 -6.78 14.87
CA GLU A 209 4.14 -7.89 14.91
C GLU A 209 3.51 -9.23 14.53
N GLU A 210 2.21 -9.39 14.79
CA GLU A 210 1.45 -10.59 14.39
C GLU A 210 1.04 -10.54 12.92
N SER A 211 0.72 -9.35 12.40
CA SER A 211 0.20 -9.19 11.04
C SER A 211 1.30 -9.09 9.99
N ILE A 212 2.26 -8.18 10.17
CA ILE A 212 3.15 -7.73 9.09
C ILE A 212 4.15 -8.78 8.63
N PRO A 213 4.83 -9.56 9.49
CA PRO A 213 5.75 -10.61 9.01
C PRO A 213 5.04 -11.65 8.14
N SER A 214 3.82 -12.03 8.52
CA SER A 214 2.99 -12.96 7.75
C SER A 214 2.55 -12.34 6.42
N LEU A 215 2.06 -11.10 6.43
CA LEU A 215 1.64 -10.37 5.23
C LEU A 215 2.81 -10.22 4.22
N VAL A 216 4.00 -9.88 4.69
CA VAL A 216 5.19 -9.80 3.82
C VAL A 216 5.53 -11.17 3.23
N THR A 217 5.43 -12.24 4.02
CA THR A 217 5.61 -13.61 3.51
C THR A 217 4.60 -13.93 2.41
N VAL A 218 3.34 -13.54 2.57
CA VAL A 218 2.30 -13.71 1.54
C VAL A 218 2.65 -12.96 0.26
N LEU A 219 3.11 -11.70 0.37
CA LEU A 219 3.52 -10.89 -0.79
C LEU A 219 4.69 -11.55 -1.55
N LEU A 220 5.72 -11.99 -0.84
CA LEU A 220 6.87 -12.67 -1.45
C LEU A 220 6.47 -13.99 -2.14
N THR A 221 5.58 -14.76 -1.53
CA THR A 221 5.03 -15.98 -2.14
C THR A 221 4.15 -15.66 -3.35
N LYS A 222 3.35 -14.59 -3.28
CA LYS A 222 2.48 -14.14 -4.37
C LYS A 222 3.27 -13.68 -5.59
N GLN A 223 4.46 -13.14 -5.41
CA GLN A 223 5.33 -12.69 -6.51
C GLN A 223 5.64 -13.82 -7.52
N ALA A 224 5.62 -15.08 -7.08
CA ALA A 224 5.80 -16.23 -7.97
C ALA A 224 4.51 -16.66 -8.70
N ARG A 225 3.35 -16.10 -8.36
CA ARG A 225 2.05 -16.48 -8.94
C ARG A 225 1.46 -15.35 -9.78
N PRO A 226 1.24 -15.55 -11.08
CA PRO A 226 0.69 -14.51 -11.96
C PRO A 226 -0.77 -14.16 -11.62
N GLY A 227 -1.24 -13.05 -12.19
CA GLY A 227 -2.63 -12.60 -12.08
C GLY A 227 -2.98 -11.99 -10.73
N LEU A 228 -4.24 -11.63 -10.57
CA LEU A 228 -4.76 -10.91 -9.40
C LEU A 228 -5.34 -11.87 -8.37
N GLU A 229 -4.91 -11.69 -7.11
CA GLU A 229 -5.51 -12.37 -5.95
C GLU A 229 -5.87 -11.34 -4.87
N TYR A 230 -6.99 -11.57 -4.17
CA TYR A 230 -7.35 -10.86 -2.95
C TYR A 230 -7.10 -11.77 -1.76
N LEU A 231 -6.08 -11.44 -0.96
CA LEU A 231 -5.53 -12.31 0.08
C LEU A 231 -5.56 -11.61 1.44
N ASP A 232 -5.77 -12.38 2.50
CA ASP A 232 -5.50 -11.90 3.85
C ASP A 232 -4.01 -12.06 4.24
N TYR A 233 -3.66 -11.59 5.43
CA TYR A 233 -2.29 -11.65 5.96
C TYR A 233 -1.74 -13.07 6.17
N LEU A 234 -2.60 -14.09 6.15
CA LEU A 234 -2.22 -15.52 6.22
C LEU A 234 -2.20 -16.18 4.83
N GLY A 235 -2.48 -15.43 3.75
CA GLY A 235 -2.52 -15.95 2.39
C GLY A 235 -3.82 -16.66 2.02
N ARG A 236 -4.86 -16.54 2.83
CA ARG A 236 -6.18 -17.09 2.50
C ARG A 236 -6.89 -16.15 1.53
N VAL A 237 -7.60 -16.74 0.58
CA VAL A 237 -8.41 -15.97 -0.37
C VAL A 237 -9.55 -15.27 0.37
N VAL A 238 -9.68 -13.96 0.15
CA VAL A 238 -10.81 -13.17 0.62
C VAL A 238 -11.84 -13.10 -0.51
N PRO A 239 -13.12 -13.41 -0.27
CA PRO A 239 -14.18 -13.19 -1.25
C PRO A 239 -14.27 -11.71 -1.64
N TRP A 240 -14.63 -11.45 -2.89
CA TRP A 240 -14.73 -10.08 -3.42
C TRP A 240 -15.93 -9.30 -2.89
#